data_04550795e6b40af08bd7e1fa0eb488d9
#
_entry.id   04550795e6b40af08bd7e1fa0eb488d9
#
_cell.length_a   1.000
_cell.length_b   1.000
_cell.length_c   1.000
_cell.angle_alpha   90.00
_cell.angle_beta   90.00
_cell.angle_gamma   90.00
#
_symmetry.space_group_name_H-M   'P 1'
#
loop_
_entity.id
_entity.type
_entity.pdbx_description
1 polymer ?
#
loop_
_entity_poly.entity_id
_entity_poly.type
_entity_poly.pdbx_seq_one_letter_code
_entity_poly.pdbx_strand_id
1 'polypeptide(L)'
;MPQETNLNVNPYFDDFDKNKNFYKVLFKPGTPVQARELSTLQSILQNQIEQFGTHFFKEGSKVIPGNTTYDNNYTCVQIESSFLGIPVSLYANQLVGLKITGSRSGVTATVRKCLLEEDSERGNLTLYIKYIQSGSDNVTTVFEDGESLLTGSDIVYGATVIAADEPFANTLINDSAASGSSFSVGEGVYFLRGTFAQVQSETLILDQYSQDPSFRIGFDVQEDFVTADEDPSLNDNAAGFTNFAAPGADRFKVTISLDKKSLDDFNDQNFIEIARIEQGNVKTFVQETQYNLINDTLARRTFDESGDYYVNPFAIHVRECLDDGIGSDGIYDEGTLTAQGNAASEDLLTVKISVSYTHLRAHETPEHLVFRLLL
;
A
#
# COMPACT_ATOMS: atom_id res chain seq x y z
N MET A 1 3.96 24.76 -11.74
CA MET A 1 4.80 24.30 -10.62
C MET A 1 4.08 23.14 -9.98
N PRO A 2 4.77 22.09 -9.56
CA PRO A 2 4.14 20.94 -8.91
C PRO A 2 3.58 21.31 -7.54
N GLN A 3 4.18 22.29 -6.88
CA GLN A 3 3.72 22.85 -5.63
C GLN A 3 2.54 23.76 -5.89
N GLU A 4 1.39 23.51 -5.23
CA GLU A 4 0.20 24.37 -5.33
C GLU A 4 0.28 25.58 -4.40
N THR A 5 0.98 25.43 -3.28
CA THR A 5 1.14 26.47 -2.27
C THR A 5 1.94 27.64 -2.84
N ASN A 6 1.34 28.83 -2.80
CA ASN A 6 2.00 30.05 -3.20
C ASN A 6 2.94 30.55 -2.10
N LEU A 7 4.24 30.45 -2.29
CA LEU A 7 5.25 30.95 -1.35
C LEU A 7 5.61 32.44 -1.57
N ASN A 8 5.09 33.09 -2.61
CA ASN A 8 5.30 34.51 -2.83
C ASN A 8 4.34 35.38 -1.98
N VAL A 9 4.19 35.03 -0.73
CA VAL A 9 3.35 35.69 0.28
C VAL A 9 4.11 35.85 1.58
N ASN A 10 3.61 36.73 2.45
CA ASN A 10 4.17 36.88 3.81
C ASN A 10 4.10 35.53 4.57
N PRO A 11 5.17 35.09 5.25
CA PRO A 11 6.46 35.78 5.52
C PRO A 11 7.59 35.46 4.51
N TYR A 12 7.39 34.54 3.56
CA TYR A 12 8.47 33.95 2.76
C TYR A 12 8.87 34.78 1.57
N PHE A 13 7.90 35.37 0.86
CA PHE A 13 8.12 36.21 -0.34
C PHE A 13 9.04 35.57 -1.40
N ASP A 14 8.94 34.26 -1.62
CA ASP A 14 9.66 33.58 -2.67
C ASP A 14 9.11 34.00 -4.04
N ASP A 15 9.84 34.82 -4.77
CA ASP A 15 9.47 35.41 -6.04
C ASP A 15 9.97 34.61 -7.26
N PHE A 16 10.22 33.32 -7.07
CA PHE A 16 10.61 32.45 -8.16
C PHE A 16 9.58 32.45 -9.29
N ASP A 17 10.03 32.75 -10.49
CA ASP A 17 9.25 32.69 -11.72
C ASP A 17 10.06 32.03 -12.84
N LYS A 18 9.58 30.87 -13.29
CA LYS A 18 10.24 30.11 -14.38
C LYS A 18 10.39 30.89 -15.68
N ASN A 19 9.47 31.85 -15.95
CA ASN A 19 9.50 32.63 -17.19
C ASN A 19 10.61 33.69 -17.21
N LYS A 20 11.13 34.06 -16.03
CA LYS A 20 12.28 34.98 -15.94
C LYS A 20 13.61 34.34 -16.29
N ASN A 21 13.68 33.00 -16.40
CA ASN A 21 14.89 32.25 -16.72
C ASN A 21 16.07 32.54 -15.78
N PHE A 22 15.80 32.71 -14.50
CA PHE A 22 16.83 32.84 -13.49
C PHE A 22 17.23 31.46 -12.98
N TYR A 23 18.41 31.00 -13.39
CA TYR A 23 18.90 29.65 -13.04
C TYR A 23 19.84 29.64 -11.85
N LYS A 24 20.27 30.81 -11.35
CA LYS A 24 21.22 30.89 -10.24
C LYS A 24 21.12 32.23 -9.52
N VAL A 25 21.08 32.16 -8.19
CA VAL A 25 21.27 33.34 -7.33
C VAL A 25 22.74 33.62 -7.13
N LEU A 26 23.18 34.85 -7.39
CA LEU A 26 24.58 35.28 -7.29
C LEU A 26 24.75 36.24 -6.11
N PHE A 27 25.36 35.74 -5.03
CA PHE A 27 25.64 36.55 -3.84
C PHE A 27 26.82 37.46 -4.10
N LYS A 28 26.63 38.75 -3.93
CA LYS A 28 27.66 39.79 -4.13
C LYS A 28 28.27 40.21 -2.79
N PRO A 29 29.59 40.22 -2.64
CA PRO A 29 30.25 40.76 -1.44
C PRO A 29 29.80 42.19 -1.12
N GLY A 30 29.55 42.46 0.14
CA GLY A 30 29.09 43.79 0.59
C GLY A 30 27.59 44.06 0.44
N THR A 31 26.82 43.09 -0.08
CA THR A 31 25.37 43.18 -0.17
C THR A 31 24.74 42.18 0.81
N PRO A 32 23.77 42.56 1.68
CA PRO A 32 23.12 41.64 2.59
C PRO A 32 22.31 40.61 1.83
N VAL A 33 22.36 39.37 2.31
CA VAL A 33 21.54 38.26 1.80
C VAL A 33 20.14 38.37 2.37
N GLN A 34 19.13 38.32 1.53
CA GLN A 34 17.72 38.31 1.94
C GLN A 34 17.23 36.87 2.11
N ALA A 35 16.33 36.61 3.08
CA ALA A 35 15.78 35.29 3.31
C ALA A 35 15.11 34.71 2.03
N ARG A 36 14.38 35.54 1.26
CA ARG A 36 13.77 35.15 0.00
C ARG A 36 14.76 34.61 -1.03
N GLU A 37 16.03 35.13 -1.05
CA GLU A 37 17.06 34.65 -2.02
C GLU A 37 17.49 33.23 -1.72
N LEU A 38 17.47 32.82 -0.43
CA LEU A 38 17.73 31.45 -0.03
C LEU A 38 16.57 30.52 -0.42
N SER A 39 15.33 30.97 -0.24
CA SER A 39 14.13 30.23 -0.67
C SER A 39 14.09 30.10 -2.21
N THR A 40 14.32 31.20 -2.93
CA THR A 40 14.37 31.21 -4.40
C THR A 40 15.46 30.27 -4.95
N LEU A 41 16.63 30.17 -4.28
CA LEU A 41 17.66 29.21 -4.66
C LEU A 41 17.13 27.77 -4.63
N GLN A 42 16.36 27.41 -3.60
CA GLN A 42 15.76 26.09 -3.46
C GLN A 42 14.69 25.86 -4.54
N SER A 43 13.85 26.85 -4.81
CA SER A 43 12.79 26.78 -5.84
C SER A 43 13.36 26.61 -7.24
N ILE A 44 14.50 27.26 -7.54
CA ILE A 44 15.24 27.06 -8.79
C ILE A 44 15.68 25.60 -8.93
N LEU A 45 16.28 25.01 -7.90
CA LEU A 45 16.76 23.62 -7.92
C LEU A 45 15.59 22.64 -8.01
N GLN A 46 14.52 22.87 -7.25
CA GLN A 46 13.32 22.04 -7.30
C GLN A 46 12.69 22.04 -8.69
N ASN A 47 12.59 23.21 -9.34
CA ASN A 47 12.10 23.30 -10.70
C ASN A 47 12.94 22.53 -11.71
N GLN A 48 14.27 22.47 -11.53
CA GLN A 48 15.15 21.66 -12.39
C GLN A 48 14.90 20.16 -12.20
N ILE A 49 14.71 19.72 -10.94
CA ILE A 49 14.37 18.33 -10.60
C ILE A 49 13.01 17.96 -11.16
N GLU A 50 12.01 18.85 -11.03
CA GLU A 50 10.69 18.69 -11.61
C GLU A 50 10.71 18.47 -13.11
N GLN A 51 11.41 19.36 -13.84
CA GLN A 51 11.51 19.26 -15.30
C GLN A 51 12.21 17.97 -15.73
N PHE A 52 13.26 17.59 -15.03
CA PHE A 52 13.94 16.32 -15.26
C PHE A 52 13.01 15.12 -14.96
N GLY A 53 12.37 15.12 -13.79
CA GLY A 53 11.50 14.05 -13.36
C GLY A 53 10.29 13.87 -14.29
N THR A 54 9.62 14.97 -14.66
CA THR A 54 8.45 14.94 -15.56
C THR A 54 8.79 14.41 -16.96
N HIS A 55 10.06 14.53 -17.39
CA HIS A 55 10.48 13.95 -18.66
C HIS A 55 10.61 12.42 -18.61
N PHE A 56 10.97 11.86 -17.46
CA PHE A 56 11.22 10.42 -17.30
C PHE A 56 10.08 9.66 -16.63
N PHE A 57 9.33 10.32 -15.75
CA PHE A 57 8.32 9.69 -14.93
C PHE A 57 6.95 10.28 -15.22
N LYS A 58 5.94 9.43 -15.27
CA LYS A 58 4.56 9.84 -15.27
C LYS A 58 4.12 10.12 -13.84
N GLU A 59 3.19 11.05 -13.66
CA GLU A 59 2.58 11.35 -12.36
C GLU A 59 2.03 10.08 -11.72
N GLY A 60 2.34 9.83 -10.44
CA GLY A 60 1.99 8.61 -9.74
C GLY A 60 2.90 7.40 -9.99
N SER A 61 3.94 7.55 -10.82
CA SER A 61 4.86 6.43 -11.11
C SER A 61 5.70 6.04 -9.90
N LYS A 62 5.92 4.74 -9.74
CA LYS A 62 6.88 4.20 -8.78
C LYS A 62 8.31 4.41 -9.28
N VAL A 63 9.16 5.03 -8.47
CA VAL A 63 10.59 5.25 -8.75
C VAL A 63 11.43 4.19 -8.06
N ILE A 64 11.20 3.99 -6.77
CA ILE A 64 11.73 2.87 -6.01
C ILE A 64 10.54 1.97 -5.69
N PRO A 65 10.56 0.70 -6.14
CA PRO A 65 9.38 -0.14 -6.06
C PRO A 65 8.98 -0.42 -4.61
N GLY A 66 7.75 -0.05 -4.24
CA GLY A 66 6.98 -0.63 -3.17
C GLY A 66 6.02 -1.67 -3.77
N ASN A 67 5.71 -2.73 -3.05
CA ASN A 67 4.73 -3.69 -3.51
C ASN A 67 3.35 -3.03 -3.48
N THR A 68 2.63 -3.11 -4.59
CA THR A 68 1.22 -2.73 -4.65
C THR A 68 0.41 -4.00 -4.86
N THR A 69 -0.55 -4.24 -4.00
CA THR A 69 -1.41 -5.43 -4.04
C THR A 69 -2.86 -5.03 -3.96
N TYR A 70 -3.67 -5.62 -4.82
CA TYR A 70 -5.12 -5.58 -4.75
C TYR A 70 -5.60 -6.96 -4.30
N ASP A 71 -6.43 -6.99 -3.26
CA ASP A 71 -7.03 -8.21 -2.72
C ASP A 71 -8.55 -8.02 -2.74
N ASN A 72 -9.23 -8.79 -3.58
CA ASN A 72 -10.68 -8.78 -3.69
C ASN A 72 -11.36 -9.76 -2.72
N ASN A 73 -10.58 -10.54 -1.99
CA ASN A 73 -11.08 -11.47 -0.96
C ASN A 73 -10.41 -11.19 0.39
N TYR A 74 -10.46 -9.93 0.81
CA TYR A 74 -9.89 -9.52 2.08
C TYR A 74 -10.79 -9.99 3.23
N THR A 75 -10.48 -11.16 3.77
CA THR A 75 -11.31 -11.84 4.75
C THR A 75 -11.39 -11.07 6.06
N CYS A 76 -12.57 -11.06 6.66
CA CYS A 76 -12.81 -10.43 7.96
C CYS A 76 -13.72 -11.27 8.84
N VAL A 77 -13.65 -11.02 10.14
CA VAL A 77 -14.53 -11.58 11.15
C VAL A 77 -15.10 -10.45 12.00
N GLN A 78 -16.41 -10.47 12.17
CA GLN A 78 -17.12 -9.53 13.03
C GLN A 78 -17.19 -10.12 14.44
N ILE A 79 -16.86 -9.32 15.44
CA ILE A 79 -16.82 -9.74 16.83
C ILE A 79 -17.75 -8.87 17.69
N GLU A 80 -18.12 -9.37 18.86
CA GLU A 80 -18.89 -8.62 19.83
C GLU A 80 -18.10 -7.41 20.32
N SER A 81 -18.79 -6.29 20.55
CA SER A 81 -18.18 -5.03 20.99
C SER A 81 -17.62 -5.07 22.42
N SER A 82 -18.07 -6.03 23.22
CA SER A 82 -17.61 -6.23 24.59
C SER A 82 -17.42 -7.70 24.92
N PHE A 83 -16.38 -7.98 25.69
CA PHE A 83 -16.10 -9.31 26.22
C PHE A 83 -15.99 -9.25 27.75
N LEU A 84 -16.76 -10.10 28.45
CA LEU A 84 -16.87 -10.11 29.92
C LEU A 84 -17.15 -8.73 30.54
N GLY A 85 -17.92 -7.89 29.83
CA GLY A 85 -18.26 -6.52 30.26
C GLY A 85 -17.18 -5.48 30.00
N ILE A 86 -16.11 -5.84 29.29
CA ILE A 86 -15.01 -4.94 28.90
C ILE A 86 -15.17 -4.61 27.41
N PRO A 87 -15.21 -3.32 27.01
CA PRO A 87 -15.23 -2.94 25.61
C PRO A 87 -13.96 -3.40 24.90
N VAL A 88 -14.09 -4.13 23.79
CA VAL A 88 -12.95 -4.63 23.00
C VAL A 88 -12.17 -3.47 22.34
N SER A 89 -12.85 -2.35 22.10
CA SER A 89 -12.23 -1.13 21.55
C SER A 89 -11.03 -0.61 22.36
N LEU A 90 -10.97 -0.91 23.68
CA LEU A 90 -9.86 -0.48 24.54
C LEU A 90 -8.51 -1.14 24.18
N TYR A 91 -8.53 -2.31 23.59
CA TYR A 91 -7.33 -3.06 23.21
C TYR A 91 -7.31 -3.47 21.72
N ALA A 92 -8.28 -3.03 20.96
CA ALA A 92 -8.44 -3.38 19.55
C ALA A 92 -7.17 -3.12 18.70
N ASN A 93 -6.49 -2.01 18.94
CA ASN A 93 -5.26 -1.65 18.24
C ASN A 93 -4.09 -2.62 18.52
N GLN A 94 -4.10 -3.28 19.67
CA GLN A 94 -3.06 -4.25 20.03
C GLN A 94 -3.28 -5.61 19.38
N LEU A 95 -4.49 -5.86 18.89
CA LEU A 95 -4.81 -7.09 18.17
C LEU A 95 -4.10 -7.18 16.81
N VAL A 96 -3.78 -6.04 16.20
CA VAL A 96 -3.15 -5.99 14.89
C VAL A 96 -1.75 -6.65 14.93
N GLY A 97 -1.55 -7.61 14.04
CA GLY A 97 -0.33 -8.42 13.98
C GLY A 97 -0.36 -9.67 14.85
N LEU A 98 -1.32 -9.80 15.78
CA LEU A 98 -1.41 -11.00 16.62
C LEU A 98 -2.02 -12.18 15.86
N LYS A 99 -1.59 -13.36 16.27
CA LYS A 99 -2.18 -14.63 15.92
C LYS A 99 -3.39 -14.87 16.82
N ILE A 100 -4.52 -15.24 16.25
CA ILE A 100 -5.75 -15.57 16.96
C ILE A 100 -6.23 -16.97 16.59
N THR A 101 -6.88 -17.65 17.50
CA THR A 101 -7.35 -19.03 17.31
C THR A 101 -8.78 -19.16 17.77
N GLY A 102 -9.63 -19.78 16.97
CA GLY A 102 -11.01 -20.09 17.34
C GLY A 102 -11.05 -21.23 18.38
N SER A 103 -11.79 -21.04 19.46
CA SER A 103 -11.84 -22.00 20.57
C SER A 103 -12.53 -23.30 20.21
N ARG A 104 -13.47 -23.30 19.28
CA ARG A 104 -14.22 -24.47 18.81
C ARG A 104 -13.70 -24.97 17.47
N SER A 105 -13.59 -24.07 16.52
CA SER A 105 -13.12 -24.40 15.17
C SER A 105 -11.66 -24.85 15.15
N GLY A 106 -10.81 -24.33 16.06
CA GLY A 106 -9.37 -24.53 16.04
C GLY A 106 -8.69 -23.81 14.88
N VAL A 107 -9.43 -23.05 14.09
CA VAL A 107 -8.89 -22.26 12.98
C VAL A 107 -7.99 -21.16 13.51
N THR A 108 -6.91 -20.91 12.81
CA THR A 108 -5.94 -19.89 13.20
C THR A 108 -5.79 -18.83 12.14
N ALA A 109 -5.76 -17.57 12.56
CA ALA A 109 -5.57 -16.42 11.68
C ALA A 109 -4.64 -15.37 12.27
N THR A 110 -4.09 -14.51 11.44
CA THR A 110 -3.38 -13.28 11.87
C THR A 110 -4.25 -12.07 11.60
N VAL A 111 -4.39 -11.20 12.59
CA VAL A 111 -5.10 -9.94 12.46
C VAL A 111 -4.26 -8.96 11.64
N ARG A 112 -4.83 -8.43 10.57
CA ARG A 112 -4.20 -7.46 9.67
C ARG A 112 -4.60 -6.03 10.00
N LYS A 113 -5.88 -5.82 10.26
CA LYS A 113 -6.45 -4.52 10.58
C LYS A 113 -7.65 -4.70 11.48
N CYS A 114 -7.89 -3.75 12.36
CA CYS A 114 -9.09 -3.66 13.17
C CYS A 114 -9.89 -2.43 12.76
N LEU A 115 -11.19 -2.60 12.63
CA LEU A 115 -12.14 -1.54 12.34
C LEU A 115 -13.10 -1.43 13.53
N LEU A 116 -13.17 -0.24 14.12
CA LEU A 116 -14.06 0.03 15.24
C LEU A 116 -15.52 0.12 14.77
N GLU A 117 -16.45 0.02 15.71
CA GLU A 117 -17.89 0.05 15.42
C GLU A 117 -18.32 1.32 14.69
N GLU A 118 -17.75 2.47 15.06
CA GLU A 118 -18.05 3.77 14.47
C GLU A 118 -17.62 3.89 13.01
N ASP A 119 -16.58 3.13 12.60
CA ASP A 119 -16.05 3.13 11.24
C ASP A 119 -16.62 1.98 10.39
N SER A 120 -17.34 1.06 11.03
CA SER A 120 -17.91 -0.13 10.37
C SER A 120 -19.28 0.18 9.76
N GLU A 121 -19.47 -0.15 8.47
CA GLU A 121 -20.76 -0.01 7.77
C GLU A 121 -21.89 -0.81 8.43
N ARG A 122 -21.56 -1.91 9.10
CA ARG A 122 -22.52 -2.75 9.83
C ARG A 122 -22.65 -2.40 11.32
N GLY A 123 -21.86 -1.42 11.81
CA GLY A 123 -21.84 -1.02 13.20
C GLY A 123 -21.28 -2.09 14.15
N ASN A 124 -20.51 -3.04 13.65
CA ASN A 124 -19.87 -4.10 14.42
C ASN A 124 -18.36 -3.95 14.37
N LEU A 125 -17.68 -4.24 15.47
CA LEU A 125 -16.23 -4.31 15.50
C LEU A 125 -15.76 -5.43 14.57
N THR A 126 -14.91 -5.11 13.60
CA THR A 126 -14.52 -6.03 12.53
C THR A 126 -13.01 -6.19 12.50
N LEU A 127 -12.55 -7.43 12.57
CA LEU A 127 -11.13 -7.78 12.40
C LEU A 127 -10.91 -8.27 10.97
N TYR A 128 -10.08 -7.58 10.21
CA TYR A 128 -9.56 -8.10 8.95
C TYR A 128 -8.41 -9.03 9.24
N ILE A 129 -8.50 -10.24 8.73
CA ILE A 129 -7.64 -11.35 9.11
C ILE A 129 -7.06 -12.04 7.87
N LYS A 130 -5.98 -12.74 8.09
CA LYS A 130 -5.49 -13.75 7.14
C LYS A 130 -5.50 -15.08 7.83
N TYR A 131 -6.30 -16.01 7.35
CA TYR A 131 -6.28 -17.39 7.82
C TYR A 131 -4.91 -18.02 7.52
N ILE A 132 -4.37 -18.76 8.51
CA ILE A 132 -3.06 -19.38 8.42
C ILE A 132 -3.19 -20.91 8.43
N GLN A 133 -4.16 -21.41 9.22
CA GLN A 133 -4.31 -22.84 9.44
C GLN A 133 -5.79 -23.17 9.59
N SER A 134 -6.23 -24.25 8.95
CA SER A 134 -7.54 -24.84 9.12
C SER A 134 -7.73 -25.40 10.54
N GLY A 135 -8.96 -25.69 10.87
CA GLY A 135 -9.32 -26.31 12.15
C GLY A 135 -8.69 -27.67 12.38
N SER A 136 -8.83 -28.16 13.61
CA SER A 136 -8.31 -29.47 14.04
C SER A 136 -8.95 -30.65 13.28
N ASP A 137 -10.06 -30.43 12.63
CA ASP A 137 -10.77 -31.39 11.77
C ASP A 137 -10.24 -31.42 10.32
N ASN A 138 -9.32 -30.50 9.95
CA ASN A 138 -8.82 -30.26 8.59
C ASN A 138 -9.89 -29.94 7.54
N VAL A 139 -11.09 -29.56 7.97
CA VAL A 139 -12.23 -29.24 7.12
C VAL A 139 -12.69 -27.80 7.34
N THR A 140 -12.77 -27.37 8.59
CA THR A 140 -13.20 -26.02 8.96
C THR A 140 -12.07 -25.03 8.62
N THR A 141 -12.38 -24.04 7.77
CA THR A 141 -11.40 -23.08 7.24
C THR A 141 -11.66 -21.64 7.69
N VAL A 142 -12.80 -21.37 8.29
CA VAL A 142 -13.22 -20.07 8.81
C VAL A 142 -13.64 -20.19 10.26
N PHE A 143 -13.66 -19.09 10.99
CA PHE A 143 -14.17 -19.07 12.35
C PHE A 143 -15.66 -19.37 12.37
N GLU A 144 -16.10 -20.05 13.44
CA GLU A 144 -17.52 -20.36 13.66
C GLU A 144 -18.26 -19.17 14.30
N ASP A 145 -19.55 -19.09 14.00
CA ASP A 145 -20.42 -18.09 14.61
C ASP A 145 -20.58 -18.33 16.13
N GLY A 146 -20.42 -17.24 16.91
CA GLY A 146 -20.56 -17.27 18.38
C GLY A 146 -19.46 -18.07 19.09
N GLU A 147 -18.27 -18.24 18.50
CA GLU A 147 -17.13 -18.83 19.20
C GLU A 147 -16.25 -17.79 19.87
N SER A 148 -15.54 -18.20 20.92
CA SER A 148 -14.54 -17.36 21.56
C SER A 148 -13.23 -17.41 20.80
N LEU A 149 -12.62 -16.24 20.60
CA LEU A 149 -11.31 -16.09 19.98
C LEU A 149 -10.23 -16.00 21.05
N LEU A 150 -9.22 -16.83 20.95
CA LEU A 150 -8.07 -16.91 21.84
C LEU A 150 -6.93 -16.07 21.25
N THR A 151 -6.21 -15.33 22.10
CA THR A 151 -5.03 -14.57 21.66
C THR A 151 -3.78 -15.45 21.67
N GLY A 152 -2.91 -15.29 20.66
CA GLY A 152 -1.62 -15.98 20.62
C GLY A 152 -0.51 -15.31 21.44
N SER A 153 -0.76 -14.15 22.04
CA SER A 153 0.20 -13.37 22.85
C SER A 153 -0.55 -12.53 23.87
N ASP A 154 0.15 -12.09 24.90
CA ASP A 154 -0.44 -11.24 25.93
C ASP A 154 -0.93 -9.91 25.37
N ILE A 155 -2.14 -9.49 25.78
CA ILE A 155 -2.72 -8.19 25.46
C ILE A 155 -2.76 -7.38 26.75
N VAL A 156 -2.11 -6.21 26.77
CA VAL A 156 -2.03 -5.35 27.97
C VAL A 156 -2.86 -4.10 27.74
N TYR A 157 -3.87 -3.86 28.58
CA TYR A 157 -4.64 -2.64 28.56
C TYR A 157 -4.81 -2.07 29.98
N GLY A 158 -4.33 -0.87 30.21
CA GLY A 158 -4.29 -0.29 31.54
C GLY A 158 -3.48 -1.15 32.51
N ALA A 159 -4.13 -1.60 33.61
CA ALA A 159 -3.52 -2.49 34.60
C ALA A 159 -3.88 -3.97 34.38
N THR A 160 -4.64 -4.31 33.34
CA THR A 160 -5.16 -5.65 33.07
C THR A 160 -4.36 -6.29 31.94
N VAL A 161 -4.12 -7.61 32.07
CA VAL A 161 -3.44 -8.42 31.06
C VAL A 161 -4.36 -9.59 30.71
N ILE A 162 -4.65 -9.76 29.43
CA ILE A 162 -5.23 -11.01 28.89
C ILE A 162 -4.02 -11.85 28.45
N ALA A 163 -3.82 -12.98 29.11
CA ALA A 163 -2.66 -13.84 28.83
C ALA A 163 -2.81 -14.54 27.47
N ALA A 164 -1.70 -15.02 26.94
CA ALA A 164 -1.70 -15.87 25.76
C ALA A 164 -2.58 -17.11 25.97
N ASP A 165 -3.25 -17.54 24.90
CA ASP A 165 -4.22 -18.65 24.86
C ASP A 165 -5.51 -18.43 25.68
N GLU A 166 -5.73 -17.23 26.19
CA GLU A 166 -6.97 -16.85 26.86
C GLU A 166 -7.93 -16.15 25.86
N PRO A 167 -9.26 -16.28 26.09
CA PRO A 167 -10.26 -15.65 25.23
C PRO A 167 -10.30 -14.13 25.43
N PHE A 168 -10.34 -13.40 24.32
CA PHE A 168 -10.41 -11.92 24.34
C PHE A 168 -11.68 -11.34 23.71
N ALA A 169 -12.38 -12.10 22.86
CA ALA A 169 -13.62 -11.68 22.21
C ALA A 169 -14.43 -12.92 21.77
N ASN A 170 -15.71 -12.71 21.47
CA ASN A 170 -16.53 -13.69 20.77
C ASN A 170 -16.82 -13.21 19.35
N THR A 171 -16.90 -14.12 18.40
CA THR A 171 -17.47 -13.84 17.08
C THR A 171 -18.97 -13.59 17.21
N LEU A 172 -19.56 -12.86 16.28
CA LEU A 172 -21.01 -12.68 16.25
C LEU A 172 -21.72 -14.04 16.11
N ILE A 173 -22.95 -14.09 16.63
CA ILE A 173 -23.77 -15.33 16.64
C ILE A 173 -24.22 -15.70 15.22
N ASN A 174 -24.31 -14.74 14.31
CA ASN A 174 -24.72 -14.95 12.91
C ASN A 174 -23.83 -14.15 11.99
N ASP A 175 -23.49 -14.73 10.85
CA ASP A 175 -22.74 -14.09 9.76
C ASP A 175 -21.46 -13.37 10.24
N SER A 176 -20.74 -14.02 11.17
CA SER A 176 -19.51 -13.45 11.72
C SER A 176 -18.40 -13.34 10.69
N ALA A 177 -18.25 -14.33 9.83
CA ALA A 177 -17.24 -14.33 8.76
C ALA A 177 -17.76 -13.60 7.51
N ALA A 178 -16.95 -12.72 6.96
CA ALA A 178 -17.25 -11.98 5.75
C ALA A 178 -15.98 -11.71 4.94
N SER A 179 -16.15 -11.19 3.74
CA SER A 179 -15.03 -10.78 2.88
C SER A 179 -15.31 -9.40 2.32
N GLY A 180 -14.31 -8.55 2.41
CA GLY A 180 -14.26 -7.27 1.76
C GLY A 180 -13.18 -7.22 0.68
N SER A 181 -12.78 -6.02 0.32
CA SER A 181 -11.70 -5.78 -0.64
C SER A 181 -10.73 -4.74 -0.11
N SER A 182 -9.45 -4.89 -0.45
CA SER A 182 -8.41 -3.97 -0.01
C SER A 182 -7.39 -3.68 -1.10
N PHE A 183 -6.75 -2.53 -0.96
CA PHE A 183 -5.60 -2.14 -1.76
C PHE A 183 -4.46 -1.75 -0.84
N SER A 184 -3.29 -2.33 -1.04
CA SER A 184 -2.12 -2.08 -0.20
C SER A 184 -0.98 -1.53 -1.04
N VAL A 185 -0.28 -0.56 -0.45
CA VAL A 185 0.96 0.00 -0.99
C VAL A 185 2.06 -0.29 0.02
N GLY A 186 3.18 -0.83 -0.43
CA GLY A 186 4.38 -0.98 0.39
C GLY A 186 5.22 0.30 0.40
N GLU A 187 6.17 0.36 1.31
CA GLU A 187 7.13 1.47 1.39
C GLU A 187 7.89 1.62 0.06
N GLY A 188 7.99 2.86 -0.43
CA GLY A 188 8.64 3.15 -1.69
C GLY A 188 8.73 4.65 -1.98
N VAL A 189 9.32 5.01 -3.12
CA VAL A 189 9.40 6.39 -3.60
C VAL A 189 8.56 6.52 -4.86
N TYR A 190 7.65 7.48 -4.85
CA TYR A 190 6.79 7.80 -5.97
C TYR A 190 7.08 9.20 -6.51
N PHE A 191 6.88 9.37 -7.82
CA PHE A 191 6.96 10.68 -8.43
C PHE A 191 5.60 11.36 -8.38
N LEU A 192 5.47 12.33 -7.47
CA LEU A 192 4.24 13.03 -7.16
C LEU A 192 4.49 14.53 -7.22
N ARG A 193 3.69 15.26 -8.01
CA ARG A 193 3.79 16.72 -8.17
C ARG A 193 5.23 17.20 -8.42
N GLY A 194 5.96 16.50 -9.29
CA GLY A 194 7.33 16.85 -9.64
C GLY A 194 8.37 16.61 -8.54
N THR A 195 8.01 15.95 -7.46
CA THR A 195 8.91 15.55 -6.38
C THR A 195 8.99 14.04 -6.24
N PHE A 196 10.14 13.55 -5.76
CA PHE A 196 10.33 12.15 -5.39
C PHE A 196 9.93 11.99 -3.92
N ALA A 197 8.70 11.59 -3.70
CA ALA A 197 8.10 11.54 -2.38
C ALA A 197 8.15 10.12 -1.81
N GLN A 198 8.58 9.99 -0.54
CA GLN A 198 8.58 8.72 0.16
C GLN A 198 7.19 8.42 0.69
N VAL A 199 6.66 7.24 0.33
CA VAL A 199 5.38 6.73 0.77
C VAL A 199 5.62 5.59 1.75
N GLN A 200 4.93 5.62 2.87
CA GLN A 200 4.95 4.55 3.86
C GLN A 200 4.02 3.40 3.45
N SER A 201 4.25 2.23 4.05
CA SER A 201 3.35 1.08 3.83
C SER A 201 1.96 1.38 4.40
N GLU A 202 0.94 1.29 3.55
CA GLU A 202 -0.44 1.56 3.92
C GLU A 202 -1.40 0.57 3.25
N THR A 203 -2.48 0.20 3.97
CA THR A 203 -3.55 -0.65 3.46
C THR A 203 -4.89 0.08 3.56
N LEU A 204 -5.53 0.28 2.43
CA LEU A 204 -6.83 0.90 2.29
C LEU A 204 -7.90 -0.18 2.08
N ILE A 205 -8.95 -0.14 2.88
CA ILE A 205 -10.13 -0.97 2.68
C ILE A 205 -11.00 -0.29 1.62
N LEU A 206 -11.26 -0.98 0.52
CA LEU A 206 -12.08 -0.45 -0.58
C LEU A 206 -13.56 -0.62 -0.25
N ASP A 207 -14.00 -1.85 -0.10
CA ASP A 207 -15.32 -2.19 0.40
C ASP A 207 -15.18 -3.12 1.60
N GLN A 208 -15.94 -2.85 2.64
CA GLN A 208 -15.81 -3.58 3.90
C GLN A 208 -16.33 -5.01 3.79
N TYR A 209 -17.39 -5.23 3.00
CA TYR A 209 -18.10 -6.50 2.91
C TYR A 209 -18.48 -6.88 1.48
N SER A 210 -17.84 -6.27 0.48
CA SER A 210 -18.05 -6.58 -0.94
C SER A 210 -16.71 -6.89 -1.63
N GLN A 211 -16.76 -7.82 -2.57
CA GLN A 211 -15.62 -8.23 -3.39
C GLN A 211 -15.56 -7.50 -4.74
N ASP A 212 -16.58 -6.69 -5.06
CA ASP A 212 -16.72 -6.01 -6.35
C ASP A 212 -16.60 -4.47 -6.23
N PRO A 213 -15.49 -3.94 -5.67
CA PRO A 213 -15.32 -2.52 -5.49
C PRO A 213 -15.24 -1.78 -6.83
N SER A 214 -15.70 -0.53 -6.84
CA SER A 214 -15.64 0.34 -8.00
C SER A 214 -15.15 1.72 -7.58
N PHE A 215 -13.82 1.90 -7.57
CA PHE A 215 -13.15 3.11 -7.09
C PHE A 215 -11.93 3.48 -7.93
N ARG A 216 -11.61 4.76 -7.89
CA ARG A 216 -10.29 5.31 -8.22
C ARG A 216 -9.46 5.29 -6.95
N ILE A 217 -8.25 4.74 -7.04
CA ILE A 217 -7.32 4.64 -5.92
C ILE A 217 -6.12 5.50 -6.23
N GLY A 218 -5.68 6.28 -5.27
CA GLY A 218 -4.59 7.20 -5.48
C GLY A 218 -4.02 7.74 -4.18
N PHE A 219 -3.07 8.64 -4.34
CA PHE A 219 -2.51 9.38 -3.23
C PHE A 219 -3.18 10.73 -3.12
N ASP A 220 -3.65 11.07 -1.93
CA ASP A 220 -3.99 12.43 -1.54
C ASP A 220 -2.71 13.12 -1.07
N VAL A 221 -2.36 14.23 -1.73
CA VAL A 221 -1.12 14.97 -1.48
C VAL A 221 -1.47 16.29 -0.83
N GLN A 222 -1.12 16.44 0.44
CA GLN A 222 -1.36 17.66 1.21
C GLN A 222 -0.05 18.40 1.45
N GLU A 223 -0.08 19.70 1.21
CA GLU A 223 1.04 20.61 1.41
C GLU A 223 0.78 21.43 2.67
N ASP A 224 1.75 21.50 3.57
CA ASP A 224 1.64 22.20 4.85
C ASP A 224 2.98 22.81 5.26
N PHE A 225 2.93 23.68 6.26
CA PHE A 225 4.09 24.30 6.88
C PHE A 225 4.22 23.81 8.32
N VAL A 226 5.43 23.42 8.67
CA VAL A 226 5.77 23.07 10.06
C VAL A 226 6.64 24.18 10.63
N THR A 227 6.16 24.79 11.67
CA THR A 227 6.84 25.88 12.39
C THR A 227 7.59 25.37 13.62
N ALA A 228 8.48 26.18 14.17
CA ALA A 228 9.19 25.85 15.39
C ALA A 228 8.27 25.72 16.63
N ASP A 229 7.08 26.29 16.57
CA ASP A 229 6.06 26.16 17.63
C ASP A 229 5.38 24.79 17.60
N GLU A 230 5.23 24.19 16.40
CA GLU A 230 4.64 22.86 16.21
C GLU A 230 5.66 21.75 16.40
N ASP A 231 6.89 21.98 15.94
CA ASP A 231 8.00 21.04 16.11
C ASP A 231 9.19 21.70 16.79
N PRO A 232 9.35 21.51 18.12
CA PRO A 232 10.47 22.07 18.88
C PRO A 232 11.86 21.62 18.41
N SER A 233 11.96 20.55 17.59
CA SER A 233 13.23 20.11 17.02
C SER A 233 13.81 21.10 16.00
N LEU A 234 12.99 22.03 15.52
CA LEU A 234 13.40 23.12 14.63
C LEU A 234 14.08 24.28 15.36
N ASN A 235 14.07 24.29 16.69
CA ASN A 235 14.79 25.27 17.48
C ASN A 235 16.31 25.02 17.44
N ASP A 236 17.06 26.10 17.69
CA ASP A 236 18.54 26.03 17.76
C ASP A 236 18.97 25.05 18.86
N ASN A 237 19.74 24.03 18.47
CA ASN A 237 20.23 22.97 19.34
C ASN A 237 21.61 23.26 19.96
N ALA A 238 22.20 24.43 19.71
CA ALA A 238 23.54 24.81 20.20
C ALA A 238 23.52 25.11 21.72
N ALA A 239 23.45 24.06 22.54
CA ALA A 239 23.45 24.21 24.00
C ALA A 239 24.72 24.96 24.48
N GLY A 240 24.51 25.95 25.38
CA GLY A 240 25.58 26.78 25.93
C GLY A 240 25.88 28.05 25.14
N PHE A 241 25.17 28.34 24.05
CA PHE A 241 25.27 29.59 23.31
C PHE A 241 24.01 30.45 23.50
N THR A 242 24.13 31.74 23.19
CA THR A 242 23.07 32.73 23.42
C THR A 242 21.80 32.51 22.62
N ASN A 243 21.91 31.81 21.48
CA ASN A 243 20.81 31.53 20.58
C ASN A 243 20.14 30.18 20.85
N PHE A 244 20.57 29.45 21.90
CA PHE A 244 19.95 28.15 22.24
C PHE A 244 18.43 28.28 22.40
N ALA A 245 17.73 27.35 21.78
CA ALA A 245 16.26 27.31 21.70
C ALA A 245 15.61 28.49 20.94
N ALA A 246 16.37 29.28 20.17
CA ALA A 246 15.76 30.26 19.27
C ALA A 246 15.04 29.55 18.12
N PRO A 247 13.86 30.02 17.67
CA PRO A 247 13.12 29.40 16.58
C PRO A 247 13.89 29.43 15.28
N GLY A 248 13.95 28.29 14.62
CA GLY A 248 14.56 28.12 13.31
C GLY A 248 13.63 28.49 12.16
N ALA A 249 14.04 28.19 10.94
CA ALA A 249 13.22 28.39 9.75
C ALA A 249 12.10 27.33 9.69
N ASP A 250 10.96 27.71 9.13
CA ASP A 250 9.85 26.80 8.88
C ASP A 250 10.20 25.74 7.84
N ARG A 251 9.46 24.64 7.84
CA ARG A 251 9.62 23.54 6.88
C ARG A 251 8.37 23.39 6.03
N PHE A 252 8.57 23.30 4.73
CA PHE A 252 7.51 22.87 3.81
C PHE A 252 7.40 21.36 3.89
N LYS A 253 6.23 20.85 4.27
CA LYS A 253 5.95 19.44 4.45
C LYS A 253 4.93 18.98 3.43
N VAL A 254 5.21 17.85 2.79
CA VAL A 254 4.26 17.15 1.93
C VAL A 254 3.84 15.88 2.65
N THR A 255 2.54 15.78 2.94
CA THR A 255 1.94 14.59 3.54
C THR A 255 1.19 13.83 2.47
N ILE A 256 1.43 12.51 2.40
CA ILE A 256 0.85 11.64 1.39
C ILE A 256 0.08 10.55 2.13
N SER A 257 -1.19 10.38 1.78
CA SER A 257 -2.05 9.31 2.27
C SER A 257 -2.69 8.56 1.12
N LEU A 258 -2.87 7.25 1.29
CA LEU A 258 -3.57 6.43 0.32
C LEU A 258 -5.08 6.62 0.51
N ASP A 259 -5.79 7.03 -0.55
CA ASP A 259 -7.23 7.28 -0.51
C ASP A 259 -7.96 6.69 -1.72
N LYS A 260 -9.28 6.58 -1.60
CA LYS A 260 -10.18 6.12 -2.65
C LYS A 260 -11.22 7.19 -2.97
N LYS A 261 -11.51 7.37 -4.25
CA LYS A 261 -12.55 8.27 -4.74
C LYS A 261 -13.55 7.49 -5.60
N SER A 262 -14.76 7.98 -5.71
CA SER A 262 -15.72 7.42 -6.65
C SER A 262 -15.22 7.56 -8.09
N LEU A 263 -15.69 6.70 -9.00
CA LEU A 263 -15.26 6.71 -10.41
C LEU A 263 -15.53 8.04 -11.10
N ASP A 264 -16.54 8.77 -10.66
CA ASP A 264 -17.00 10.04 -11.28
C ASP A 264 -16.43 11.30 -10.61
N ASP A 265 -15.69 11.15 -9.52
CA ASP A 265 -15.09 12.28 -8.82
C ASP A 265 -13.72 12.64 -9.40
N PHE A 266 -13.71 13.65 -10.29
CA PHE A 266 -12.50 14.19 -10.92
C PHE A 266 -12.16 15.61 -10.45
N ASN A 267 -12.85 16.13 -9.45
CA ASN A 267 -12.74 17.54 -9.06
C ASN A 267 -11.62 17.78 -8.04
N ASP A 268 -11.06 16.75 -7.46
CA ASP A 268 -9.98 16.85 -6.47
C ASP A 268 -8.61 16.94 -7.15
N GLN A 269 -8.00 18.13 -7.10
CA GLN A 269 -6.66 18.37 -7.67
C GLN A 269 -5.54 17.76 -6.82
N ASN A 270 -5.82 17.47 -5.55
CA ASN A 270 -4.84 16.87 -4.64
C ASN A 270 -4.71 15.36 -4.80
N PHE A 271 -5.67 14.75 -5.48
CA PHE A 271 -5.73 13.32 -5.67
C PHE A 271 -4.99 12.88 -6.94
N ILE A 272 -3.95 12.07 -6.77
CA ILE A 272 -3.15 11.49 -7.86
C ILE A 272 -3.52 10.03 -8.01
N GLU A 273 -4.25 9.68 -9.08
CA GLU A 273 -4.71 8.32 -9.36
C GLU A 273 -3.53 7.40 -9.69
N ILE A 274 -3.42 6.27 -8.98
CA ILE A 274 -2.44 5.22 -9.24
C ILE A 274 -3.06 3.93 -9.78
N ALA A 275 -4.33 3.68 -9.45
CA ALA A 275 -5.06 2.52 -9.93
C ALA A 275 -6.55 2.83 -10.06
N ARG A 276 -7.21 2.09 -10.95
CA ARG A 276 -8.67 2.13 -11.10
C ARG A 276 -9.22 0.73 -11.09
N ILE A 277 -10.21 0.51 -10.25
CA ILE A 277 -10.92 -0.75 -10.10
C ILE A 277 -12.38 -0.52 -10.46
N GLU A 278 -12.93 -1.37 -11.30
CA GLU A 278 -14.33 -1.34 -11.70
C GLU A 278 -14.90 -2.76 -11.57
N GLN A 279 -15.96 -2.90 -10.78
CA GLN A 279 -16.61 -4.19 -10.54
C GLN A 279 -15.61 -5.29 -10.13
N GLY A 280 -14.77 -5.00 -9.14
CA GLY A 280 -13.77 -5.94 -8.64
C GLY A 280 -12.56 -6.18 -9.55
N ASN A 281 -12.51 -5.58 -10.74
CA ASN A 281 -11.42 -5.78 -11.69
C ASN A 281 -10.53 -4.56 -11.82
N VAL A 282 -9.22 -4.76 -11.81
CA VAL A 282 -8.26 -3.69 -12.06
C VAL A 282 -8.29 -3.33 -13.55
N LYS A 283 -8.69 -2.10 -13.87
CA LYS A 283 -8.75 -1.58 -15.24
C LYS A 283 -7.48 -0.87 -15.66
N THR A 284 -6.95 -0.03 -14.78
CA THR A 284 -5.72 0.70 -15.04
C THR A 284 -4.82 0.66 -13.81
N PHE A 285 -3.53 0.58 -14.09
CA PHE A 285 -2.48 0.70 -13.09
C PHE A 285 -1.42 1.64 -13.64
N VAL A 286 -0.95 2.59 -12.87
CA VAL A 286 0.12 3.49 -13.32
C VAL A 286 1.41 2.69 -13.49
N GLN A 287 1.94 2.69 -14.71
CA GLN A 287 3.17 1.99 -15.04
C GLN A 287 4.38 2.61 -14.35
N GLU A 288 5.33 1.78 -14.01
CA GLU A 288 6.49 2.14 -13.18
C GLU A 288 7.34 3.28 -13.76
N THR A 289 7.54 3.33 -15.06
CA THR A 289 8.23 4.44 -15.75
C THR A 289 7.90 4.47 -17.23
N GLN A 290 8.15 5.60 -17.91
CA GLN A 290 8.10 5.66 -19.38
C GLN A 290 9.16 4.78 -20.06
N TYR A 291 10.22 4.42 -19.35
CA TYR A 291 11.23 3.47 -19.83
C TYR A 291 10.68 2.07 -20.06
N ASN A 292 9.69 1.62 -19.29
CA ASN A 292 9.04 0.35 -19.54
C ASN A 292 8.39 0.32 -20.93
N LEU A 293 7.77 1.42 -21.35
CA LEU A 293 7.19 1.53 -22.68
C LEU A 293 8.25 1.44 -23.78
N ILE A 294 9.43 2.05 -23.57
CA ILE A 294 10.57 1.98 -24.48
C ILE A 294 11.11 0.56 -24.52
N ASN A 295 11.30 -0.09 -23.37
CA ASN A 295 11.75 -1.47 -23.29
C ASN A 295 10.80 -2.44 -23.98
N ASP A 296 9.50 -2.30 -23.75
CA ASP A 296 8.47 -3.12 -24.40
C ASP A 296 8.46 -2.89 -25.93
N THR A 297 8.63 -1.64 -26.35
CA THR A 297 8.70 -1.29 -27.77
C THR A 297 9.97 -1.85 -28.43
N LEU A 298 11.11 -1.75 -27.75
CA LEU A 298 12.38 -2.30 -28.23
C LEU A 298 12.33 -3.83 -28.27
N ALA A 299 11.79 -4.48 -27.23
CA ALA A 299 11.63 -5.91 -27.19
C ALA A 299 10.72 -6.43 -28.32
N ARG A 300 9.60 -5.72 -28.57
CA ARG A 300 8.70 -6.04 -29.68
C ARG A 300 9.38 -5.86 -31.03
N ARG A 301 10.10 -4.77 -31.25
CA ARG A 301 10.87 -4.53 -32.49
C ARG A 301 11.95 -5.59 -32.69
N THR A 302 12.68 -5.95 -31.62
CA THR A 302 13.70 -7.00 -31.70
C THR A 302 13.09 -8.32 -32.14
N PHE A 303 11.90 -8.64 -31.61
CA PHE A 303 11.19 -9.85 -32.05
C PHE A 303 10.72 -9.73 -33.50
N ASP A 304 10.13 -8.60 -33.91
CA ASP A 304 9.67 -8.38 -35.29
C ASP A 304 10.82 -8.47 -36.30
N GLU A 305 12.02 -8.06 -35.92
CA GLU A 305 13.21 -8.09 -36.78
C GLU A 305 13.97 -9.41 -36.75
N SER A 306 14.04 -10.08 -35.60
CA SER A 306 14.90 -11.25 -35.38
C SER A 306 14.11 -12.57 -35.24
N GLY A 307 12.81 -12.50 -35.02
CA GLY A 307 11.99 -13.68 -34.74
C GLY A 307 12.42 -14.37 -33.43
N ASP A 308 12.40 -15.69 -33.44
CA ASP A 308 12.84 -16.47 -32.29
C ASP A 308 14.36 -16.37 -32.11
N TYR A 309 14.80 -16.04 -30.92
CA TYR A 309 16.21 -15.94 -30.59
C TYR A 309 16.55 -16.75 -29.32
N TYR A 310 17.84 -17.12 -29.23
CA TYR A 310 18.33 -17.90 -28.10
C TYR A 310 18.25 -17.09 -26.81
N VAL A 311 17.61 -17.66 -25.82
CA VAL A 311 17.53 -17.08 -24.47
C VAL A 311 18.49 -17.82 -23.54
N ASN A 312 19.21 -17.10 -22.70
CA ASN A 312 20.05 -17.73 -21.69
C ASN A 312 19.21 -18.65 -20.77
N PRO A 313 19.77 -19.76 -20.32
CA PRO A 313 19.08 -20.66 -19.43
C PRO A 313 18.51 -19.93 -18.19
N PHE A 314 17.27 -20.16 -17.89
CA PHE A 314 16.59 -19.63 -16.70
C PHE A 314 16.02 -20.77 -15.86
N ALA A 315 15.85 -20.51 -14.58
CA ALA A 315 15.33 -21.52 -13.66
C ALA A 315 13.84 -21.80 -13.94
N ILE A 316 13.53 -23.06 -14.13
CA ILE A 316 12.17 -23.57 -14.26
C ILE A 316 11.89 -24.41 -13.01
N HIS A 317 10.80 -24.10 -12.33
CA HIS A 317 10.36 -24.86 -11.16
C HIS A 317 9.02 -25.50 -11.46
N VAL A 318 8.96 -26.81 -11.31
CA VAL A 318 7.70 -27.56 -11.36
C VAL A 318 7.08 -27.51 -9.97
N ARG A 319 5.82 -27.18 -9.89
CA ARG A 319 5.03 -27.09 -8.66
C ARG A 319 3.71 -27.83 -8.83
N GLU A 320 3.10 -28.19 -7.73
CA GLU A 320 1.75 -28.71 -7.72
C GLU A 320 0.77 -27.65 -8.22
N CYS A 321 -0.22 -28.07 -8.99
CA CYS A 321 -1.28 -27.22 -9.48
C CYS A 321 -2.43 -27.21 -8.46
N LEU A 322 -3.10 -26.06 -8.35
CA LEU A 322 -4.31 -25.96 -7.55
C LEU A 322 -5.45 -26.70 -8.24
N ASP A 323 -6.19 -27.51 -7.48
CA ASP A 323 -7.44 -28.10 -7.92
C ASP A 323 -8.63 -27.29 -7.37
N ASP A 324 -9.23 -26.50 -8.24
CA ASP A 324 -10.47 -25.76 -7.94
C ASP A 324 -11.72 -26.40 -8.59
N GLY A 325 -11.53 -27.54 -9.26
CA GLY A 325 -12.60 -28.28 -9.95
C GLY A 325 -13.01 -27.71 -11.32
N ILE A 326 -12.40 -26.62 -11.79
CA ILE A 326 -12.77 -25.93 -13.03
C ILE A 326 -11.62 -25.88 -14.04
N GLY A 327 -10.39 -26.02 -13.59
CA GLY A 327 -9.20 -25.95 -14.43
C GLY A 327 -7.90 -25.83 -13.66
N SER A 328 -6.88 -25.25 -14.28
CA SER A 328 -5.59 -25.02 -13.62
C SER A 328 -5.48 -23.55 -13.20
N ASP A 329 -5.83 -23.23 -11.96
CA ASP A 329 -5.88 -21.85 -11.47
C ASP A 329 -4.63 -21.42 -10.70
N GLY A 330 -3.50 -22.00 -11.00
CA GLY A 330 -2.26 -21.52 -10.46
C GLY A 330 -1.48 -22.53 -9.63
N ILE A 331 -0.61 -22.01 -8.79
CA ILE A 331 0.30 -22.82 -7.98
C ILE A 331 -0.39 -23.19 -6.67
N TYR A 332 -0.41 -24.47 -6.33
CA TYR A 332 -0.80 -24.91 -5.00
C TYR A 332 0.23 -24.40 -3.97
N ASP A 333 -0.27 -23.79 -2.91
CA ASP A 333 0.54 -23.37 -1.76
C ASP A 333 -0.15 -23.81 -0.48
N GLU A 334 0.45 -24.81 0.17
CA GLU A 334 -0.07 -25.41 1.38
C GLU A 334 -0.34 -24.41 2.51
N GLY A 335 0.49 -23.36 2.60
CA GLY A 335 0.33 -22.32 3.63
C GLY A 335 -0.84 -21.36 3.42
N THR A 336 -1.27 -21.20 2.16
CA THR A 336 -2.31 -20.22 1.80
C THR A 336 -3.65 -20.88 1.47
N LEU A 337 -3.64 -22.08 0.94
CA LEU A 337 -4.80 -22.74 0.33
C LEU A 337 -5.43 -23.83 1.18
N THR A 338 -4.70 -24.38 2.16
CA THR A 338 -5.30 -25.28 3.16
C THR A 338 -6.39 -24.57 3.98
N ALA A 339 -6.26 -23.26 4.19
CA ALA A 339 -7.30 -22.46 4.84
C ALA A 339 -8.56 -22.26 3.97
N GLN A 340 -8.51 -22.54 2.68
CA GLN A 340 -9.65 -22.42 1.74
C GLN A 340 -10.21 -23.80 1.36
N GLY A 341 -9.66 -24.89 1.89
CA GLY A 341 -10.13 -26.25 1.63
C GLY A 341 -9.81 -26.79 0.22
N ASN A 342 -9.01 -26.07 -0.56
CA ASN A 342 -8.61 -26.51 -1.89
C ASN A 342 -7.41 -27.45 -1.81
N ALA A 343 -7.42 -28.51 -2.62
CA ALA A 343 -6.36 -29.51 -2.69
C ALA A 343 -5.41 -29.24 -3.86
N ALA A 344 -4.27 -29.92 -3.84
CA ALA A 344 -3.44 -30.03 -5.02
C ALA A 344 -4.12 -30.96 -6.04
N SER A 345 -4.02 -30.63 -7.31
CA SER A 345 -4.50 -31.48 -8.40
C SER A 345 -3.65 -32.74 -8.49
N GLU A 346 -4.30 -33.89 -8.61
CA GLU A 346 -3.60 -35.18 -8.83
C GLU A 346 -3.12 -35.35 -10.29
N ASP A 347 -3.76 -34.62 -11.22
CA ASP A 347 -3.56 -34.79 -12.66
C ASP A 347 -2.76 -33.67 -13.33
N LEU A 348 -2.55 -32.54 -12.66
CA LEU A 348 -1.97 -31.34 -13.25
C LEU A 348 -0.76 -30.83 -12.49
N LEU A 349 0.24 -30.36 -13.24
CA LEU A 349 1.41 -29.68 -12.70
C LEU A 349 1.50 -28.26 -13.26
N THR A 350 1.90 -27.33 -12.42
CA THR A 350 2.17 -25.94 -12.80
C THR A 350 3.66 -25.69 -12.97
N VAL A 351 4.05 -25.09 -14.08
CA VAL A 351 5.42 -24.67 -14.34
C VAL A 351 5.59 -23.21 -13.96
N LYS A 352 6.36 -22.96 -12.90
CA LYS A 352 6.75 -21.61 -12.49
C LYS A 352 8.05 -21.21 -13.18
N ILE A 353 7.98 -20.20 -14.01
CA ILE A 353 9.15 -19.58 -14.63
C ILE A 353 9.37 -18.24 -13.95
N SER A 354 10.51 -18.11 -13.24
CA SER A 354 10.91 -16.81 -12.68
C SER A 354 11.46 -15.95 -13.81
N VAL A 355 10.63 -15.09 -14.38
CA VAL A 355 11.06 -14.12 -15.37
C VAL A 355 11.70 -12.95 -14.66
N SER A 356 13.02 -12.99 -14.55
CA SER A 356 13.76 -11.77 -14.24
C SER A 356 13.95 -11.00 -15.53
N TYR A 357 13.25 -9.91 -15.63
CA TYR A 357 13.45 -8.83 -16.61
C TYR A 357 13.84 -9.24 -18.05
N THR A 358 13.07 -8.83 -18.96
CA THR A 358 13.33 -8.21 -20.25
C THR A 358 12.90 -8.92 -21.50
N HIS A 359 13.02 -10.23 -21.68
CA HIS A 359 12.86 -10.76 -23.04
C HIS A 359 11.63 -11.64 -23.29
N LEU A 360 11.04 -12.20 -22.24
CA LEU A 360 9.83 -13.01 -22.37
C LEU A 360 8.52 -12.20 -22.32
N ARG A 361 8.57 -10.94 -21.91
CA ARG A 361 7.39 -10.05 -21.87
C ARG A 361 6.90 -9.54 -23.23
N ALA A 362 7.69 -9.73 -24.27
CA ALA A 362 7.34 -9.19 -25.61
C ALA A 362 6.14 -9.85 -26.25
N HIS A 363 5.71 -11.01 -25.80
CA HIS A 363 4.70 -11.81 -26.50
C HIS A 363 3.52 -12.32 -25.71
N GLU A 364 3.62 -12.41 -24.37
CA GLU A 364 2.49 -12.91 -23.60
C GLU A 364 2.39 -12.17 -22.27
N THR A 365 1.19 -11.80 -21.89
CA THR A 365 0.90 -11.30 -20.55
C THR A 365 1.26 -12.38 -19.53
N PRO A 366 1.86 -12.04 -18.39
CA PRO A 366 2.35 -13.01 -17.39
C PRO A 366 1.30 -14.00 -16.86
N GLU A 367 0.04 -13.74 -17.16
CA GLU A 367 -1.13 -14.44 -16.62
C GLU A 367 -1.51 -15.73 -17.38
N HIS A 368 -0.85 -16.04 -18.50
CA HIS A 368 -1.30 -17.12 -19.37
C HIS A 368 -0.28 -18.20 -19.73
N LEU A 369 0.88 -18.25 -19.09
CA LEU A 369 1.83 -19.34 -19.28
C LEU A 369 1.48 -20.55 -18.40
N VAL A 370 0.28 -21.09 -18.59
CA VAL A 370 -0.09 -22.41 -18.07
C VAL A 370 0.08 -23.41 -19.20
N PHE A 371 1.19 -24.12 -19.20
CA PHE A 371 1.36 -25.27 -20.08
C PHE A 371 0.67 -26.49 -19.46
N ARG A 372 -0.32 -27.03 -20.13
CA ARG A 372 -0.82 -28.37 -19.87
C ARG A 372 0.23 -29.38 -20.35
N LEU A 373 1.00 -29.92 -19.45
CA LEU A 373 1.73 -31.15 -19.70
C LEU A 373 0.73 -32.31 -19.50
N LEU A 374 0.19 -32.82 -20.61
CA LEU A 374 -0.48 -34.11 -20.62
C LEU A 374 0.63 -35.18 -20.50
N LEU A 375 0.67 -35.86 -19.38
CA LEU A 375 1.41 -37.12 -19.23
C LEU A 375 0.66 -38.24 -19.93
#